data_0a10104276d634a1cdf50f7ec38eaf8b
#
_entry.id   0a10104276d634a1cdf50f7ec38eaf8b
#
_cell.length_a   1.000
_cell.length_b   1.000
_cell.length_c   1.000
_cell.angle_alpha   90.00
_cell.angle_beta   90.00
_cell.angle_gamma   90.00
#
_symmetry.space_group_name_H-M   'P 1'
#
loop_
_entity.id
_entity.type
_entity.pdbx_description
1 polymer ?
#
loop_
_entity_poly.entity_id
_entity_poly.type
_entity_poly.pdbx_seq_one_letter_code
_entity_poly.pdbx_strand_id
1 'polypeptide(L)'
;MKLACTLAVMLALPAAVRVLAADSVPPFLLAVVADKSRPAADTAHDANRKPAESMAFAGVASGSTVIELIPGGGYYTRLLSKAVGPLGQLFSVVPAPRPDAPADTPDRSVPIRAIGAESGYANVGVMVQPIRMPQLPTGADLVWTSNNYHDVHNVSGIDMRVFNGSIYTALKPGGVYLVIDHAAAADAPPDVTSTLHRIRAETVIQEVTAAGFVLEAQGTALHNPADTHLLPVFDPSIKGKTDQFMLKFRKPAH
;
A
#
# COMPACT_ATOMS: atom_id res chain seq x y z
N MET A 1 -46.68 18.86 33.81
CA MET A 1 -46.27 17.75 32.96
C MET A 1 -44.82 18.01 32.51
N LYS A 2 -43.83 17.36 33.14
CA LYS A 2 -42.39 17.51 32.75
C LYS A 2 -42.04 16.34 31.86
N LEU A 3 -41.76 16.64 30.59
CA LEU A 3 -41.23 15.64 29.63
C LEU A 3 -39.76 15.41 29.97
N ALA A 4 -39.41 14.19 30.40
CA ALA A 4 -38.03 13.75 30.54
C ALA A 4 -37.56 13.24 29.14
N CYS A 5 -36.60 13.94 28.53
CA CYS A 5 -35.94 13.52 27.31
C CYS A 5 -34.79 12.57 27.71
N THR A 6 -34.95 11.29 27.44
CA THR A 6 -33.91 10.27 27.71
C THR A 6 -32.96 10.25 26.53
N LEU A 7 -31.76 10.76 26.73
CA LEU A 7 -30.67 10.71 25.72
C LEU A 7 -30.08 9.28 25.70
N ALA A 8 -30.37 8.52 24.68
CA ALA A 8 -29.73 7.20 24.46
C ALA A 8 -28.32 7.41 23.92
N VAL A 9 -27.31 7.21 24.77
CA VAL A 9 -25.90 7.14 24.35
C VAL A 9 -25.67 5.75 23.73
N MET A 10 -25.56 5.68 22.42
CA MET A 10 -25.07 4.47 21.74
C MET A 10 -23.56 4.36 21.99
N LEU A 11 -23.15 3.45 22.87
CA LEU A 11 -21.76 3.01 22.98
C LEU A 11 -21.43 2.19 21.72
N ALA A 12 -20.61 2.75 20.82
CA ALA A 12 -19.97 1.99 19.77
C ALA A 12 -18.92 1.07 20.40
N LEU A 13 -19.16 -0.24 20.37
CA LEU A 13 -18.15 -1.24 20.76
C LEU A 13 -16.96 -1.14 19.79
N PRO A 14 -15.70 -1.15 20.29
CA PRO A 14 -14.54 -1.20 19.40
C PRO A 14 -14.58 -2.50 18.58
N ALA A 15 -14.52 -2.37 17.27
CA ALA A 15 -14.38 -3.52 16.37
C ALA A 15 -13.07 -4.25 16.73
N ALA A 16 -13.15 -5.53 17.05
CA ALA A 16 -11.98 -6.35 17.35
C ALA A 16 -11.10 -6.42 16.08
N VAL A 17 -9.85 -5.95 16.16
CA VAL A 17 -8.88 -6.08 15.09
C VAL A 17 -8.60 -7.55 14.85
N ARG A 18 -8.86 -8.05 13.65
CA ARG A 18 -8.59 -9.44 13.28
C ARG A 18 -7.13 -9.59 12.89
N VAL A 19 -6.39 -10.43 13.61
CA VAL A 19 -5.11 -10.96 13.12
C VAL A 19 -5.46 -12.12 12.20
N LEU A 20 -5.30 -11.94 10.89
CA LEU A 20 -5.58 -12.98 9.90
C LEU A 20 -4.27 -13.70 9.57
N ALA A 21 -4.18 -14.97 9.96
CA ALA A 21 -3.33 -15.92 9.25
C ALA A 21 -3.88 -16.04 7.81
N ALA A 22 -3.00 -16.24 6.83
CA ALA A 22 -3.38 -16.25 5.41
C ALA A 22 -4.61 -17.15 5.19
N ASP A 23 -5.75 -16.54 4.91
CA ASP A 23 -6.89 -17.24 4.33
C ASP A 23 -6.41 -17.93 3.04
N SER A 24 -7.05 -19.02 2.64
CA SER A 24 -6.64 -19.76 1.44
C SER A 24 -6.54 -18.80 0.25
N VAL A 25 -5.33 -18.69 -0.31
CA VAL A 25 -5.07 -17.81 -1.46
C VAL A 25 -5.94 -18.23 -2.63
N PRO A 26 -6.75 -17.34 -3.23
CA PRO A 26 -7.59 -17.66 -4.38
C PRO A 26 -6.75 -18.23 -5.54
N PRO A 27 -7.20 -19.29 -6.22
CA PRO A 27 -6.43 -19.94 -7.30
C PRO A 27 -6.00 -18.99 -8.42
N PHE A 28 -6.82 -17.98 -8.75
CA PHE A 28 -6.48 -17.02 -9.81
C PHE A 28 -5.26 -16.16 -9.43
N LEU A 29 -5.07 -15.82 -8.16
CA LEU A 29 -3.89 -15.07 -7.70
C LEU A 29 -2.63 -15.94 -7.77
N LEU A 30 -2.73 -17.23 -7.46
CA LEU A 30 -1.62 -18.17 -7.66
C LEU A 30 -1.25 -18.26 -9.14
N ALA A 31 -2.24 -18.30 -10.05
CA ALA A 31 -2.01 -18.32 -11.50
C ALA A 31 -1.32 -17.03 -11.99
N VAL A 32 -1.71 -15.86 -11.46
CA VAL A 32 -1.05 -14.57 -11.77
C VAL A 32 0.41 -14.56 -11.34
N VAL A 33 0.72 -15.08 -10.16
CA VAL A 33 2.11 -15.16 -9.67
C VAL A 33 2.92 -16.16 -10.49
N ALA A 34 2.33 -17.27 -10.90
CA ALA A 34 2.97 -18.32 -11.69
C ALA A 34 3.11 -17.97 -13.19
N ASP A 35 2.65 -16.79 -13.64
CA ASP A 35 2.72 -16.38 -15.04
C ASP A 35 4.19 -16.31 -15.51
N LYS A 36 4.53 -17.16 -16.48
CA LYS A 36 5.90 -17.29 -17.01
C LYS A 36 6.33 -16.09 -17.87
N SER A 37 5.42 -15.20 -18.24
CA SER A 37 5.74 -13.96 -18.95
C SER A 37 6.35 -12.89 -18.05
N ARG A 38 6.31 -13.09 -16.73
CA ARG A 38 6.90 -12.16 -15.76
C ARG A 38 8.43 -12.15 -15.86
N PRO A 39 9.07 -10.97 -15.77
CA PRO A 39 10.54 -10.87 -15.77
C PRO A 39 11.17 -11.72 -14.66
N ALA A 40 12.29 -12.37 -14.96
CA ALA A 40 13.05 -13.15 -13.97
C ALA A 40 13.51 -12.29 -12.79
N ALA A 41 13.82 -11.00 -13.03
CA ALA A 41 14.15 -10.05 -11.98
C ALA A 41 12.99 -9.84 -10.99
N ASP A 42 11.73 -9.86 -11.45
CA ASP A 42 10.55 -9.76 -10.59
C ASP A 42 10.35 -11.06 -9.79
N THR A 43 10.35 -12.22 -10.49
CA THR A 43 10.08 -13.52 -9.84
C THR A 43 11.11 -13.89 -8.78
N ALA A 44 12.35 -13.38 -8.88
CA ALA A 44 13.38 -13.55 -7.86
C ALA A 44 12.98 -12.93 -6.48
N HIS A 45 12.02 -12.02 -6.45
CA HIS A 45 11.54 -11.40 -5.22
C HIS A 45 10.32 -12.09 -4.60
N ASP A 46 9.68 -13.03 -5.31
CA ASP A 46 8.39 -13.60 -4.89
C ASP A 46 8.47 -14.31 -3.53
N ALA A 47 9.55 -15.06 -3.28
CA ALA A 47 9.73 -15.77 -2.02
C ALA A 47 9.71 -14.85 -0.79
N ASN A 48 10.23 -13.63 -0.94
CA ASN A 48 10.31 -12.65 0.15
C ASN A 48 9.08 -11.72 0.19
N ARG A 49 8.46 -11.42 -0.96
CA ARG A 49 7.31 -10.50 -1.07
C ARG A 49 5.97 -11.20 -0.95
N LYS A 50 5.93 -12.53 -1.07
CA LYS A 50 4.73 -13.37 -0.97
C LYS A 50 3.52 -12.73 -1.67
N PRO A 51 3.61 -12.46 -2.99
CA PRO A 51 2.67 -11.59 -3.67
C PRO A 51 1.24 -12.15 -3.71
N ALA A 52 1.08 -13.47 -3.79
CA ALA A 52 -0.23 -14.10 -3.79
C ALA A 52 -0.95 -13.88 -2.46
N GLU A 53 -0.26 -14.09 -1.34
CA GLU A 53 -0.76 -13.88 0.02
C GLU A 53 -1.05 -12.40 0.28
N SER A 54 -0.17 -11.51 -0.20
CA SER A 54 -0.34 -10.06 -0.06
C SER A 54 -1.57 -9.55 -0.81
N MET A 55 -1.76 -10.00 -2.06
CA MET A 55 -2.95 -9.65 -2.86
C MET A 55 -4.23 -10.25 -2.29
N ALA A 56 -4.18 -11.48 -1.78
CA ALA A 56 -5.33 -12.12 -1.12
C ALA A 56 -5.72 -11.35 0.15
N PHE A 57 -4.76 -10.99 1.00
CA PHE A 57 -4.99 -10.21 2.20
C PHE A 57 -5.62 -8.84 1.89
N ALA A 58 -5.15 -8.16 0.85
CA ALA A 58 -5.72 -6.91 0.38
C ALA A 58 -7.16 -7.07 -0.13
N GLY A 59 -7.53 -8.26 -0.59
CA GLY A 59 -8.82 -8.52 -1.23
C GLY A 59 -8.86 -8.12 -2.70
N VAL A 60 -7.73 -8.24 -3.41
CA VAL A 60 -7.69 -7.98 -4.86
C VAL A 60 -8.65 -8.92 -5.58
N ALA A 61 -9.51 -8.36 -6.44
CA ALA A 61 -10.50 -9.11 -7.18
C ALA A 61 -10.50 -8.73 -8.67
N SER A 62 -10.94 -9.67 -9.52
CA SER A 62 -11.13 -9.39 -10.94
C SER A 62 -12.17 -8.28 -11.14
N GLY A 63 -11.94 -7.38 -12.08
CA GLY A 63 -12.80 -6.23 -12.36
C GLY A 63 -12.62 -5.04 -11.42
N SER A 64 -11.75 -5.14 -10.39
CA SER A 64 -11.51 -4.03 -9.46
C SER A 64 -10.78 -2.86 -10.11
N THR A 65 -11.07 -1.66 -9.59
CA THR A 65 -10.26 -0.46 -9.82
C THR A 65 -9.25 -0.32 -8.68
N VAL A 66 -7.97 -0.39 -9.01
CA VAL A 66 -6.87 -0.32 -8.05
C VAL A 66 -6.01 0.90 -8.32
N ILE A 67 -5.59 1.60 -7.28
CA ILE A 67 -4.57 2.65 -7.33
C ILE A 67 -3.32 2.12 -6.64
N GLU A 68 -2.21 2.03 -7.37
CA GLU A 68 -0.90 1.68 -6.84
C GLU A 68 -0.09 2.96 -6.63
N LEU A 69 0.34 3.23 -5.40
CA LEU A 69 1.17 4.38 -5.07
C LEU A 69 2.66 4.01 -5.13
N ILE A 70 3.44 4.85 -5.79
CA ILE A 70 4.91 4.74 -5.87
C ILE A 70 5.35 3.35 -6.37
N PRO A 71 5.00 2.98 -7.62
CA PRO A 71 5.15 1.63 -8.16
C PRO A 71 6.60 1.15 -8.32
N GLY A 72 7.59 2.04 -8.16
CA GLY A 72 9.01 1.72 -8.36
C GLY A 72 9.29 1.19 -9.77
N GLY A 73 9.88 0.00 -9.89
CA GLY A 73 10.14 -0.70 -11.15
C GLY A 73 8.96 -1.48 -11.71
N GLY A 74 7.78 -1.44 -11.07
CA GLY A 74 6.55 -2.06 -11.58
C GLY A 74 6.33 -3.52 -11.17
N TYR A 75 6.98 -3.99 -10.11
CA TYR A 75 6.77 -5.35 -9.61
C TYR A 75 5.30 -5.64 -9.31
N TYR A 76 4.66 -4.82 -8.46
CA TYR A 76 3.24 -4.97 -8.16
C TYR A 76 2.35 -4.46 -9.29
N THR A 77 2.80 -3.50 -10.11
CA THR A 77 2.07 -3.05 -11.31
C THR A 77 1.70 -4.23 -12.20
N ARG A 78 2.66 -5.11 -12.53
CA ARG A 78 2.41 -6.29 -13.37
C ARG A 78 1.43 -7.26 -12.70
N LEU A 79 1.62 -7.53 -11.43
CA LEU A 79 0.78 -8.47 -10.69
C LEU A 79 -0.65 -7.96 -10.52
N LEU A 80 -0.80 -6.71 -10.08
CA LEU A 80 -2.12 -6.10 -9.86
C LEU A 80 -2.89 -5.96 -11.18
N SER A 81 -2.23 -5.52 -12.26
CA SER A 81 -2.85 -5.44 -13.60
C SER A 81 -3.42 -6.79 -14.05
N LYS A 82 -2.63 -7.87 -13.92
CA LYS A 82 -3.09 -9.22 -14.26
C LYS A 82 -4.18 -9.73 -13.33
N ALA A 83 -4.09 -9.41 -12.04
CA ALA A 83 -5.07 -9.85 -11.04
C ALA A 83 -6.45 -9.20 -11.24
N VAL A 84 -6.50 -7.89 -11.53
CA VAL A 84 -7.77 -7.23 -11.82
C VAL A 84 -8.31 -7.59 -13.21
N GLY A 85 -7.45 -8.04 -14.11
CA GLY A 85 -7.83 -8.51 -15.44
C GLY A 85 -8.35 -7.42 -16.39
N PRO A 86 -8.84 -7.80 -17.59
CA PRO A 86 -9.18 -6.85 -18.65
C PRO A 86 -10.41 -5.97 -18.37
N LEU A 87 -11.24 -6.36 -17.40
CA LEU A 87 -12.41 -5.57 -16.96
C LEU A 87 -12.09 -4.67 -15.77
N GLY A 88 -10.92 -4.83 -15.15
CA GLY A 88 -10.43 -3.98 -14.08
C GLY A 88 -9.52 -2.87 -14.60
N GLN A 89 -9.20 -1.93 -13.72
CA GLN A 89 -8.33 -0.80 -14.03
C GLN A 89 -7.25 -0.66 -12.95
N LEU A 90 -6.00 -0.47 -13.37
CA LEU A 90 -4.90 -0.12 -12.48
C LEU A 90 -4.40 1.30 -12.79
N PHE A 91 -4.41 2.18 -11.80
CA PHE A 91 -3.76 3.48 -11.87
C PHE A 91 -2.45 3.42 -11.07
N SER A 92 -1.31 3.43 -11.76
CA SER A 92 0.00 3.49 -11.11
C SER A 92 0.44 4.95 -10.98
N VAL A 93 0.52 5.42 -9.73
CA VAL A 93 0.77 6.82 -9.38
C VAL A 93 2.25 7.01 -9.05
N VAL A 94 2.96 7.67 -9.95
CA VAL A 94 4.38 7.98 -9.84
C VAL A 94 4.55 9.37 -9.25
N PRO A 95 5.41 9.56 -8.22
CA PRO A 95 5.70 10.87 -7.70
C PRO A 95 6.29 11.80 -8.77
N ALA A 96 5.71 12.98 -8.93
CA ALA A 96 6.29 14.02 -9.77
C ALA A 96 7.67 14.44 -9.23
N PRO A 97 8.62 14.82 -10.10
CA PRO A 97 9.86 15.44 -9.66
C PRO A 97 9.58 16.64 -8.76
N ARG A 98 10.46 16.88 -7.79
CA ARG A 98 10.35 18.09 -6.98
C ARG A 98 10.58 19.33 -7.88
N PRO A 99 9.97 20.48 -7.54
CA PRO A 99 10.14 21.73 -8.33
C PRO A 99 11.60 22.18 -8.47
N ASP A 100 12.43 21.84 -7.47
CA ASP A 100 13.87 22.13 -7.39
C ASP A 100 14.75 20.97 -7.86
N ALA A 101 14.18 19.94 -8.49
CA ALA A 101 14.95 18.81 -8.97
C ALA A 101 15.84 19.22 -10.16
N PRO A 102 17.07 18.69 -10.25
CA PRO A 102 17.94 18.89 -11.41
C PRO A 102 17.23 18.51 -12.72
N ALA A 103 17.56 19.23 -13.81
CA ALA A 103 16.91 19.01 -15.11
C ALA A 103 17.18 17.61 -15.70
N ASP A 104 18.25 16.96 -15.27
CA ASP A 104 18.63 15.60 -15.63
C ASP A 104 18.06 14.52 -14.71
N THR A 105 17.16 14.90 -13.77
CA THR A 105 16.50 13.93 -12.89
C THR A 105 15.73 12.91 -13.73
N PRO A 106 16.01 11.59 -13.56
CA PRO A 106 15.36 10.56 -14.35
C PRO A 106 13.82 10.58 -14.17
N ASP A 107 13.10 10.46 -15.28
CA ASP A 107 11.64 10.29 -15.25
C ASP A 107 11.28 8.90 -14.71
N ARG A 108 10.81 8.85 -13.48
CA ARG A 108 10.41 7.62 -12.78
C ARG A 108 9.17 6.97 -13.39
N SER A 109 8.45 7.65 -14.29
CA SER A 109 7.29 7.07 -14.96
C SER A 109 7.66 6.18 -16.16
N VAL A 110 8.88 6.29 -16.69
CA VAL A 110 9.34 5.55 -17.89
C VAL A 110 9.14 4.04 -17.74
N PRO A 111 9.60 3.36 -16.67
CA PRO A 111 9.42 1.91 -16.56
C PRO A 111 7.94 1.50 -16.49
N ILE A 112 7.10 2.31 -15.86
CA ILE A 112 5.67 2.00 -15.74
C ILE A 112 4.93 2.24 -17.06
N ARG A 113 5.28 3.29 -17.80
CA ARG A 113 4.76 3.52 -19.17
C ARG A 113 5.16 2.38 -20.11
N ALA A 114 6.38 1.87 -19.98
CA ALA A 114 6.83 0.72 -20.76
C ALA A 114 5.96 -0.52 -20.49
N ILE A 115 5.63 -0.79 -19.21
CA ILE A 115 4.70 -1.89 -18.85
C ILE A 115 3.33 -1.66 -19.48
N GLY A 116 2.74 -0.47 -19.36
CA GLY A 116 1.43 -0.15 -19.92
C GLY A 116 1.37 -0.22 -21.46
N ALA A 117 2.52 -0.13 -22.13
CA ALA A 117 2.62 -0.30 -23.58
C ALA A 117 2.68 -1.77 -24.02
N GLU A 118 2.94 -2.70 -23.14
CA GLU A 118 2.93 -4.14 -23.44
C GLU A 118 1.48 -4.64 -23.61
N SER A 119 1.21 -5.49 -24.60
CA SER A 119 -0.13 -5.97 -24.94
C SER A 119 -0.88 -6.67 -23.80
N GLY A 120 -0.16 -7.15 -22.80
CA GLY A 120 -0.74 -7.84 -21.64
C GLY A 120 -1.17 -6.91 -20.48
N TYR A 121 -0.95 -5.58 -20.61
CA TYR A 121 -1.12 -4.59 -19.54
C TYR A 121 -1.89 -3.35 -19.98
N ALA A 122 -2.79 -3.47 -20.94
CA ALA A 122 -3.58 -2.36 -21.50
C ALA A 122 -4.49 -1.65 -20.48
N ASN A 123 -4.73 -2.28 -19.31
CA ASN A 123 -5.50 -1.73 -18.20
C ASN A 123 -4.64 -0.91 -17.20
N VAL A 124 -3.35 -0.65 -17.53
CA VAL A 124 -2.46 0.18 -16.69
C VAL A 124 -2.52 1.64 -17.15
N GLY A 125 -3.07 2.50 -16.32
CA GLY A 125 -2.98 3.95 -16.46
C GLY A 125 -1.84 4.52 -15.61
N VAL A 126 -0.99 5.36 -16.20
CA VAL A 126 0.15 5.99 -15.49
C VAL A 126 -0.17 7.42 -15.17
N MET A 127 -0.09 7.79 -13.90
CA MET A 127 -0.32 9.14 -13.40
C MET A 127 0.96 9.68 -12.75
N VAL A 128 1.40 10.87 -13.13
CA VAL A 128 2.50 11.57 -12.46
C VAL A 128 1.88 12.65 -11.58
N GLN A 129 2.04 12.55 -10.25
CA GLN A 129 1.33 13.37 -9.29
C GLN A 129 2.26 13.93 -8.20
N PRO A 130 2.01 15.13 -7.68
CA PRO A 130 2.73 15.64 -6.52
C PRO A 130 2.45 14.77 -5.31
N ILE A 131 3.52 14.20 -4.70
CA ILE A 131 3.36 13.23 -3.60
C ILE A 131 2.72 13.84 -2.35
N ARG A 132 2.87 15.14 -2.13
CA ARG A 132 2.33 15.81 -0.94
C ARG A 132 0.79 15.84 -0.90
N MET A 133 0.16 15.94 -2.07
CA MET A 133 -1.29 15.96 -2.22
C MET A 133 -1.65 15.39 -3.60
N PRO A 134 -1.61 14.07 -3.76
CA PRO A 134 -1.87 13.46 -5.05
C PRO A 134 -3.35 13.62 -5.45
N GLN A 135 -3.57 14.02 -6.69
CA GLN A 135 -4.90 14.08 -7.30
C GLN A 135 -5.21 12.68 -7.85
N LEU A 136 -5.97 11.91 -7.08
CA LEU A 136 -6.28 10.51 -7.40
C LEU A 136 -7.68 10.38 -8.00
N PRO A 137 -7.92 9.42 -8.91
CA PRO A 137 -9.26 9.12 -9.40
C PRO A 137 -10.13 8.62 -8.25
N THR A 138 -11.40 8.98 -8.27
CA THR A 138 -12.37 8.57 -7.24
C THR A 138 -13.05 7.24 -7.59
N GLY A 139 -13.59 6.55 -6.59
CA GLY A 139 -14.33 5.31 -6.78
C GLY A 139 -13.47 4.05 -6.81
N ALA A 140 -12.20 4.14 -6.40
CA ALA A 140 -11.32 2.98 -6.32
C ALA A 140 -11.80 1.95 -5.28
N ASP A 141 -11.62 0.68 -5.59
CA ASP A 141 -11.85 -0.44 -4.68
C ASP A 141 -10.71 -0.60 -3.68
N LEU A 142 -9.49 -0.36 -4.15
CA LEU A 142 -8.26 -0.59 -3.39
C LEU A 142 -7.24 0.50 -3.72
N VAL A 143 -6.59 1.05 -2.68
CA VAL A 143 -5.32 1.76 -2.80
C VAL A 143 -4.24 0.89 -2.18
N TRP A 144 -3.15 0.69 -2.92
CA TRP A 144 -2.02 -0.16 -2.58
C TRP A 144 -0.75 0.67 -2.42
N THR A 145 -0.05 0.54 -1.30
CA THR A 145 1.32 1.01 -1.13
C THR A 145 2.18 -0.08 -0.50
N SER A 146 3.41 -0.24 -0.99
CA SER A 146 4.33 -1.26 -0.52
C SER A 146 5.75 -0.74 -0.45
N ASN A 147 6.31 -0.74 0.76
CA ASN A 147 7.68 -0.29 1.08
C ASN A 147 7.97 1.17 0.68
N ASN A 148 6.97 2.04 0.87
CA ASN A 148 7.03 3.43 0.45
C ASN A 148 6.47 4.41 1.49
N TYR A 149 5.68 3.95 2.46
CA TYR A 149 5.03 4.86 3.40
C TYR A 149 6.08 5.58 4.27
N HIS A 150 7.14 4.88 4.69
CA HIS A 150 8.27 5.49 5.38
C HIS A 150 8.98 6.54 4.53
N ASP A 151 9.09 6.34 3.20
CA ASP A 151 9.70 7.31 2.28
C ASP A 151 8.85 8.57 2.12
N VAL A 152 7.51 8.44 2.18
CA VAL A 152 6.61 9.60 2.18
C VAL A 152 6.89 10.50 3.39
N HIS A 153 7.17 9.94 4.55
CA HIS A 153 7.59 10.70 5.75
C HIS A 153 8.86 11.53 5.54
N ASN A 154 9.76 11.07 4.67
CA ASN A 154 11.01 11.78 4.37
C ASN A 154 10.84 12.93 3.37
N VAL A 155 9.63 13.15 2.84
CA VAL A 155 9.35 14.26 1.92
C VAL A 155 9.25 15.56 2.71
N SER A 156 10.14 16.51 2.43
CA SER A 156 10.15 17.82 3.11
C SER A 156 8.77 18.50 3.03
N GLY A 157 8.24 18.92 4.18
CA GLY A 157 6.96 19.61 4.28
C GLY A 157 5.74 18.73 3.99
N ILE A 158 5.87 17.41 4.12
CA ILE A 158 4.72 16.48 4.04
C ILE A 158 3.75 16.73 5.21
N ASP A 159 2.46 16.68 4.92
CA ASP A 159 1.41 16.53 5.91
C ASP A 159 0.70 15.19 5.66
N MET A 160 0.93 14.22 6.55
CA MET A 160 0.38 12.87 6.41
C MET A 160 -1.16 12.86 6.50
N ARG A 161 -1.78 13.86 7.11
CA ARG A 161 -3.25 13.99 7.13
C ARG A 161 -3.76 14.35 5.73
N VAL A 162 -3.07 15.26 5.03
CA VAL A 162 -3.41 15.64 3.64
C VAL A 162 -3.17 14.46 2.70
N PHE A 163 -2.03 13.78 2.83
CA PHE A 163 -1.70 12.60 2.02
C PHE A 163 -2.74 11.49 2.20
N ASN A 164 -3.00 11.05 3.43
CA ASN A 164 -3.98 10.01 3.71
C ASN A 164 -5.42 10.46 3.40
N GLY A 165 -5.72 11.75 3.55
CA GLY A 165 -7.00 12.35 3.15
C GLY A 165 -7.27 12.27 1.64
N SER A 166 -6.22 12.43 0.81
CA SER A 166 -6.31 12.23 -0.64
C SER A 166 -6.67 10.77 -0.97
N ILE A 167 -6.07 9.81 -0.26
CA ILE A 167 -6.36 8.37 -0.41
C ILE A 167 -7.79 8.06 0.05
N TYR A 168 -8.21 8.64 1.18
CA TYR A 168 -9.58 8.48 1.68
C TYR A 168 -10.61 8.96 0.65
N THR A 169 -10.35 10.11 0.01
CA THR A 169 -11.24 10.67 -1.02
C THR A 169 -11.30 9.79 -2.26
N ALA A 170 -10.18 9.18 -2.67
CA ALA A 170 -10.10 8.33 -3.84
C ALA A 170 -10.90 7.02 -3.71
N LEU A 171 -10.96 6.46 -2.50
CA LEU A 171 -11.64 5.21 -2.26
C LEU A 171 -13.16 5.38 -2.21
N LYS A 172 -13.88 4.41 -2.77
CA LYS A 172 -15.34 4.28 -2.56
C LYS A 172 -15.65 3.93 -1.09
N PRO A 173 -16.88 4.19 -0.60
CA PRO A 173 -17.33 3.64 0.68
C PRO A 173 -17.12 2.11 0.70
N GLY A 174 -16.55 1.60 1.79
CA GLY A 174 -16.16 0.19 1.90
C GLY A 174 -14.87 -0.18 1.16
N GLY A 175 -14.19 0.75 0.48
CA GLY A 175 -12.91 0.51 -0.18
C GLY A 175 -11.77 0.27 0.81
N VAL A 176 -10.69 -0.35 0.33
CA VAL A 176 -9.56 -0.80 1.12
C VAL A 176 -8.34 0.08 0.87
N TYR A 177 -7.62 0.46 1.91
CA TYR A 177 -6.25 0.95 1.83
C TYR A 177 -5.31 -0.09 2.43
N LEU A 178 -4.42 -0.66 1.63
CA LEU A 178 -3.37 -1.57 2.05
C LEU A 178 -2.06 -0.82 2.21
N VAL A 179 -1.43 -0.95 3.37
CA VAL A 179 -0.07 -0.47 3.64
C VAL A 179 0.80 -1.66 4.01
N ILE A 180 1.81 -1.92 3.19
CA ILE A 180 2.90 -2.83 3.50
C ILE A 180 4.15 -1.97 3.69
N ASP A 181 4.89 -2.15 4.81
CA ASP A 181 6.16 -1.45 4.96
C ASP A 181 7.12 -2.20 5.89
N HIS A 182 8.39 -1.78 5.87
CA HIS A 182 9.46 -2.30 6.70
C HIS A 182 9.22 -1.94 8.17
N ALA A 183 9.13 -2.95 9.02
CA ALA A 183 8.89 -2.77 10.44
C ALA A 183 10.10 -2.13 11.12
N ALA A 184 9.86 -1.10 11.92
CA ALA A 184 10.79 -0.58 12.90
C ALA A 184 10.52 -1.20 14.28
N ALA A 185 11.52 -1.17 15.17
CA ALA A 185 11.32 -1.50 16.58
C ALA A 185 10.27 -0.59 17.22
N ALA A 186 9.53 -1.09 18.20
CA ALA A 186 8.43 -0.36 18.84
C ALA A 186 8.88 0.95 19.52
N ASP A 187 10.11 1.00 20.00
CA ASP A 187 10.77 2.14 20.65
C ASP A 187 11.64 2.97 19.70
N ALA A 188 11.61 2.66 18.40
CA ALA A 188 12.43 3.39 17.42
C ALA A 188 12.08 4.88 17.38
N PRO A 189 13.09 5.77 17.25
CA PRO A 189 12.88 7.21 17.17
C PRO A 189 12.20 7.61 15.85
N PRO A 190 11.60 8.81 15.75
CA PRO A 190 10.88 9.24 14.55
C PRO A 190 11.73 9.28 13.27
N ASP A 191 13.02 9.57 13.38
CA ASP A 191 13.97 9.64 12.26
C ASP A 191 14.38 8.27 11.70
N VAL A 192 13.86 7.16 12.27
CA VAL A 192 14.08 5.80 11.77
C VAL A 192 13.66 5.65 10.30
N THR A 193 12.71 6.47 9.84
CA THR A 193 12.27 6.50 8.45
C THR A 193 13.39 6.91 7.49
N SER A 194 14.24 7.85 7.87
CA SER A 194 15.36 8.32 7.05
C SER A 194 16.66 7.57 7.33
N THR A 195 16.89 7.09 8.57
CA THR A 195 18.13 6.44 8.98
C THR A 195 18.17 4.95 8.62
N LEU A 196 17.07 4.23 8.86
CA LEU A 196 16.98 2.79 8.59
C LEU A 196 16.00 2.42 7.47
N HIS A 197 15.26 3.38 6.91
CA HIS A 197 14.16 3.15 5.95
C HIS A 197 13.11 2.19 6.51
N ARG A 198 12.70 2.42 7.76
CA ARG A 198 11.68 1.65 8.48
C ARG A 198 10.66 2.57 9.12
N ILE A 199 9.49 2.05 9.44
CA ILE A 199 8.47 2.81 10.16
C ILE A 199 7.78 1.91 11.20
N ARG A 200 7.35 2.49 12.30
CA ARG A 200 6.56 1.75 13.31
C ARG A 200 5.14 1.54 12.78
N ALA A 201 4.63 0.33 12.90
CA ALA A 201 3.26 0.01 12.50
C ALA A 201 2.23 0.90 13.24
N GLU A 202 2.46 1.19 14.51
CA GLU A 202 1.61 2.05 15.35
C GLU A 202 1.51 3.48 14.79
N THR A 203 2.60 4.03 14.27
CA THR A 203 2.61 5.35 13.62
C THR A 203 1.69 5.36 12.41
N VAL A 204 1.80 4.35 11.53
CA VAL A 204 0.92 4.21 10.35
C VAL A 204 -0.53 4.05 10.77
N ILE A 205 -0.81 3.22 11.79
CA ILE A 205 -2.17 3.02 12.30
C ILE A 205 -2.77 4.34 12.79
N GLN A 206 -2.03 5.10 13.59
CA GLN A 206 -2.49 6.40 14.10
C GLN A 206 -2.79 7.39 12.98
N GLU A 207 -1.90 7.53 12.01
CA GLU A 207 -2.04 8.50 10.91
C GLU A 207 -3.16 8.16 9.94
N VAL A 208 -3.28 6.88 9.57
CA VAL A 208 -4.32 6.43 8.64
C VAL A 208 -5.69 6.48 9.30
N THR A 209 -5.79 6.09 10.58
CA THR A 209 -7.06 6.20 11.32
C THR A 209 -7.47 7.66 11.57
N ALA A 210 -6.51 8.57 11.79
CA ALA A 210 -6.77 10.01 11.89
C ALA A 210 -7.35 10.61 10.60
N ALA A 211 -7.14 9.99 9.45
CA ALA A 211 -7.75 10.37 8.17
C ALA A 211 -9.17 9.80 7.97
N GLY A 212 -9.71 9.05 8.95
CA GLY A 212 -11.08 8.53 8.94
C GLY A 212 -11.20 7.03 8.59
N PHE A 213 -10.10 6.34 8.37
CA PHE A 213 -10.09 4.90 8.13
C PHE A 213 -10.28 4.09 9.42
N VAL A 214 -10.73 2.84 9.27
CA VAL A 214 -10.75 1.85 10.35
C VAL A 214 -9.74 0.76 10.04
N LEU A 215 -8.88 0.42 10.99
CA LEU A 215 -7.99 -0.75 10.87
C LEU A 215 -8.85 -2.02 10.91
N GLU A 216 -8.91 -2.74 9.78
CA GLU A 216 -9.70 -3.96 9.63
C GLU A 216 -8.93 -5.21 10.05
N ALA A 217 -7.66 -5.30 9.61
CA ALA A 217 -6.83 -6.46 9.88
C ALA A 217 -5.34 -6.14 9.82
N GLN A 218 -4.55 -6.99 10.49
CA GLN A 218 -3.09 -7.05 10.37
C GLN A 218 -2.69 -8.41 9.83
N GLY A 219 -1.86 -8.44 8.78
CA GLY A 219 -1.36 -9.65 8.16
C GLY A 219 0.03 -10.02 8.65
N THR A 220 0.28 -11.32 8.79
CA THR A 220 1.55 -11.87 9.30
C THR A 220 2.40 -12.54 8.21
N ALA A 221 1.93 -12.58 6.96
CA ALA A 221 2.61 -13.30 5.89
C ALA A 221 4.04 -12.82 5.63
N LEU A 222 4.32 -11.54 5.85
CA LEU A 222 5.63 -10.93 5.64
C LEU A 222 6.44 -10.75 6.93
N HIS A 223 5.94 -11.29 8.06
CA HIS A 223 6.67 -11.23 9.33
C HIS A 223 7.93 -12.10 9.27
N ASN A 224 9.07 -11.50 9.63
CA ASN A 224 10.37 -12.18 9.75
C ASN A 224 10.98 -11.95 11.13
N PRO A 225 10.80 -12.87 12.08
CA PRO A 225 11.32 -12.73 13.45
C PRO A 225 12.86 -12.77 13.54
N ALA A 226 13.56 -13.10 12.45
CA ALA A 226 15.02 -13.08 12.42
C ALA A 226 15.58 -11.67 12.15
N ASP A 227 14.76 -10.72 11.71
CA ASP A 227 15.17 -9.32 11.53
C ASP A 227 15.09 -8.58 12.87
N THR A 228 16.23 -8.10 13.33
CA THR A 228 16.35 -7.38 14.61
C THR A 228 15.88 -5.95 14.58
N HIS A 229 15.51 -5.42 13.41
CA HIS A 229 15.14 -4.03 13.13
C HIS A 229 16.24 -2.98 13.36
N LEU A 230 17.50 -3.41 13.58
CA LEU A 230 18.62 -2.54 13.91
C LEU A 230 19.43 -2.08 12.68
N LEU A 231 19.25 -2.75 11.54
CA LEU A 231 20.00 -2.47 10.31
C LEU A 231 19.14 -1.71 9.30
N PRO A 232 19.75 -0.82 8.49
CA PRO A 232 19.08 -0.24 7.34
C PRO A 232 18.58 -1.34 6.40
N VAL A 233 17.41 -1.16 5.78
CA VAL A 233 16.80 -2.19 4.91
C VAL A 233 17.64 -2.55 3.68
N PHE A 234 18.63 -1.72 3.34
CA PHE A 234 19.56 -1.93 2.23
C PHE A 234 20.83 -2.68 2.63
N ASP A 235 21.02 -2.99 3.92
CA ASP A 235 22.17 -3.76 4.38
C ASP A 235 22.20 -5.13 3.67
N PRO A 236 23.34 -5.55 3.08
CA PRO A 236 23.41 -6.77 2.29
C PRO A 236 22.98 -8.04 3.04
N SER A 237 23.11 -8.06 4.37
CA SER A 237 22.77 -9.23 5.19
C SER A 237 21.25 -9.45 5.30
N ILE A 238 20.45 -8.39 5.19
CA ILE A 238 18.98 -8.44 5.36
C ILE A 238 18.21 -7.92 4.16
N LYS A 239 18.86 -7.36 3.14
CA LYS A 239 18.20 -6.81 1.96
C LYS A 239 17.26 -7.83 1.32
N GLY A 240 15.98 -7.43 1.17
CA GLY A 240 14.92 -8.30 0.66
C GLY A 240 14.39 -9.33 1.67
N LYS A 241 14.91 -9.37 2.92
CA LYS A 241 14.50 -10.29 3.98
C LYS A 241 14.08 -9.57 5.27
N THR A 242 13.88 -8.26 5.19
CA THR A 242 13.44 -7.46 6.33
C THR A 242 12.07 -7.90 6.82
N ASP A 243 11.84 -7.75 8.11
CA ASP A 243 10.49 -7.86 8.69
C ASP A 243 9.59 -6.75 8.12
N GLN A 244 8.37 -7.12 7.75
CA GLN A 244 7.38 -6.18 7.20
C GLN A 244 6.02 -6.43 7.83
N PHE A 245 5.32 -5.36 8.14
CA PHE A 245 3.93 -5.43 8.50
C PHE A 245 3.02 -5.28 7.27
N MET A 246 1.82 -5.81 7.40
CA MET A 246 0.73 -5.64 6.44
C MET A 246 -0.48 -5.08 7.19
N LEU A 247 -0.91 -3.86 6.87
CA LEU A 247 -2.05 -3.21 7.50
C LEU A 247 -3.16 -2.99 6.47
N LYS A 248 -4.32 -3.57 6.75
CA LYS A 248 -5.52 -3.41 5.92
C LYS A 248 -6.47 -2.46 6.62
N PHE A 249 -6.67 -1.30 6.00
CA PHE A 249 -7.63 -0.31 6.46
C PHE A 249 -8.86 -0.29 5.56
N ARG A 250 -10.00 0.03 6.14
CA ARG A 250 -11.26 0.18 5.43
C ARG A 250 -11.80 1.58 5.55
N LYS A 251 -12.21 2.16 4.41
CA LYS A 251 -13.06 3.36 4.45
C LYS A 251 -14.46 2.94 4.91
N PRO A 252 -15.02 3.55 5.97
CA PRO A 252 -16.40 3.26 6.39
C PRO A 252 -17.40 3.37 5.25
N ALA A 253 -18.50 2.58 5.33
CA ALA A 253 -19.54 2.57 4.30
C ALA A 253 -20.53 3.74 4.42
N HIS A 254 -20.44 4.53 5.51
CA HIS A 254 -21.32 5.67 5.81
C HIS A 254 -20.53 6.92 6.10
#